data_8fe261ecee6dfccf79cc68c3c9813168
#
_entry.id   8fe261ecee6dfccf79cc68c3c9813168
#
_cell.length_a   1.000
_cell.length_b   1.000
_cell.length_c   1.000
_cell.angle_alpha   90.00
_cell.angle_beta   90.00
_cell.angle_gamma   90.00
#
_symmetry.space_group_name_H-M   'P 1'
#
loop_
_entity.id
_entity.type
_entity.pdbx_description
1 polymer ?
#
loop_
_entity_poly.entity_id
_entity_poly.type
_entity_poly.pdbx_seq_one_letter_code
_entity_poly.pdbx_strand_id
1 'polypeptide(L)'
;IALVLFILAYLIHGVYKLIRHKEGRFAYFVRFLSVPVLIATCIAFLCVTNYGTNHRRYSFAAVSGLTVRESSAEELYDVCAYLINEANTLRENLPEDESGVFQLSNDVFLDADEAKSSFNSLHDTYSTLYTNGKPKPVLFSEVMSYLDISGIYCPFTFEANVNVHMNDVLIPVTMCHELSHLSSYMRE
;
A
#
# COMPACT_ATOMS: atom_id res chain seq x y z
N ILE A 1 -18.75 6.29 -1.65
CA ILE A 1 -20.18 6.68 -1.59
C ILE A 1 -20.99 5.84 -2.60
N ALA A 2 -20.66 5.86 -3.92
CA ALA A 2 -21.43 5.14 -4.95
C ALA A 2 -21.59 3.64 -4.66
N LEU A 3 -20.51 2.94 -4.25
CA LEU A 3 -20.54 1.53 -3.90
C LEU A 3 -21.50 1.25 -2.70
N VAL A 4 -21.44 2.08 -1.67
CA VAL A 4 -22.31 1.95 -0.49
C VAL A 4 -23.77 2.13 -0.88
N LEU A 5 -24.07 3.14 -1.69
CA LEU A 5 -25.42 3.35 -2.20
C LEU A 5 -25.91 2.17 -3.06
N PHE A 6 -25.04 1.60 -3.89
CA PHE A 6 -25.36 0.41 -4.68
C PHE A 6 -25.66 -0.81 -3.79
N ILE A 7 -24.84 -1.05 -2.77
CA ILE A 7 -25.06 -2.15 -1.81
C ILE A 7 -26.40 -1.96 -1.07
N LEU A 8 -26.66 -0.75 -0.60
CA LEU A 8 -27.94 -0.44 0.07
C LEU A 8 -29.13 -0.65 -0.86
N ALA A 9 -29.06 -0.17 -2.10
CA ALA A 9 -30.10 -0.37 -3.10
C ALA A 9 -30.33 -1.86 -3.40
N TYR A 10 -29.25 -2.65 -3.53
CA TYR A 10 -29.32 -4.10 -3.72
C TYR A 10 -30.04 -4.79 -2.54
N LEU A 11 -29.66 -4.45 -1.31
CA LEU A 11 -30.26 -5.02 -0.10
C LEU A 11 -31.73 -4.65 0.02
N ILE A 12 -32.08 -3.37 -0.13
CA ILE A 12 -33.46 -2.88 -0.07
C ILE A 12 -34.33 -3.58 -1.15
N HIS A 13 -33.82 -3.64 -2.39
CA HIS A 13 -34.51 -4.29 -3.50
C HIS A 13 -34.73 -5.79 -3.23
N GLY A 14 -33.69 -6.47 -2.72
CA GLY A 14 -33.75 -7.89 -2.38
C GLY A 14 -34.79 -8.19 -1.30
N VAL A 15 -34.75 -7.43 -0.20
CA VAL A 15 -35.71 -7.57 0.89
C VAL A 15 -37.13 -7.25 0.42
N TYR A 16 -37.31 -6.17 -0.34
CA TYR A 16 -38.61 -5.81 -0.92
C TYR A 16 -39.19 -6.95 -1.77
N LYS A 17 -38.41 -7.52 -2.67
CA LYS A 17 -38.85 -8.68 -3.49
C LYS A 17 -39.14 -9.91 -2.65
N LEU A 18 -38.33 -10.19 -1.63
CA LEU A 18 -38.54 -11.34 -0.73
C LEU A 18 -39.88 -11.25 0.02
N ILE A 19 -40.28 -10.04 0.40
CA ILE A 19 -41.58 -9.79 1.08
C ILE A 19 -42.75 -9.92 0.08
N ARG A 20 -42.58 -9.40 -1.14
CA ARG A 20 -43.63 -9.36 -2.16
C ARG A 20 -43.89 -10.70 -2.85
N HIS A 21 -42.86 -11.52 -3.07
CA HIS A 21 -43.02 -12.83 -3.67
C HIS A 21 -43.64 -13.83 -2.69
N LYS A 22 -44.87 -14.28 -2.98
CA LYS A 22 -45.53 -15.29 -2.16
C LYS A 22 -45.15 -16.71 -2.54
N GLU A 23 -44.83 -16.93 -3.83
CA GLU A 23 -44.38 -18.23 -4.34
C GLU A 23 -42.88 -18.20 -4.69
N GLY A 24 -42.17 -19.30 -4.42
CA GLY A 24 -40.76 -19.42 -4.74
C GLY A 24 -39.80 -18.58 -3.87
N ARG A 25 -40.20 -18.11 -2.70
CA ARG A 25 -39.37 -17.28 -1.80
C ARG A 25 -38.03 -17.89 -1.49
N PHE A 26 -37.98 -19.21 -1.29
CA PHE A 26 -36.72 -19.89 -0.99
C PHE A 26 -35.76 -19.85 -2.17
N ALA A 27 -36.21 -20.11 -3.39
CA ALA A 27 -35.40 -20.03 -4.58
C ALA A 27 -34.90 -18.60 -4.83
N TYR A 28 -35.73 -17.60 -4.61
CA TYR A 28 -35.35 -16.20 -4.69
C TYR A 28 -34.30 -15.84 -3.63
N PHE A 29 -34.49 -16.27 -2.40
CA PHE A 29 -33.55 -16.06 -1.30
C PHE A 29 -32.18 -16.65 -1.59
N VAL A 30 -32.15 -17.92 -2.06
CA VAL A 30 -30.88 -18.57 -2.48
C VAL A 30 -30.19 -17.80 -3.58
N ARG A 31 -30.95 -17.36 -4.60
CA ARG A 31 -30.37 -16.56 -5.70
C ARG A 31 -29.89 -15.18 -5.22
N PHE A 32 -30.60 -14.55 -4.31
CA PHE A 32 -30.21 -13.26 -3.72
C PHE A 32 -28.90 -13.40 -2.93
N LEU A 33 -28.73 -14.46 -2.15
CA LEU A 33 -27.50 -14.72 -1.42
C LEU A 33 -26.36 -15.23 -2.30
N SER A 34 -26.64 -15.92 -3.40
CA SER A 34 -25.58 -16.49 -4.25
C SER A 34 -24.70 -15.42 -4.89
N VAL A 35 -25.24 -14.25 -5.21
CA VAL A 35 -24.45 -13.16 -5.83
C VAL A 35 -23.37 -12.62 -4.88
N PRO A 36 -23.69 -12.17 -3.64
CA PRO A 36 -22.65 -11.70 -2.74
C PRO A 36 -21.67 -12.82 -2.31
N VAL A 37 -22.14 -14.06 -2.18
CA VAL A 37 -21.26 -15.21 -1.92
C VAL A 37 -20.27 -15.43 -3.07
N LEU A 38 -20.75 -15.39 -4.32
CA LEU A 38 -19.89 -15.51 -5.49
C LEU A 38 -18.84 -14.39 -5.54
N ILE A 39 -19.28 -13.15 -5.32
CA ILE A 39 -18.37 -11.99 -5.29
C ILE A 39 -17.31 -12.18 -4.18
N ALA A 40 -17.74 -12.54 -2.97
CA ALA A 40 -16.81 -12.78 -1.85
C ALA A 40 -15.81 -13.91 -2.16
N THR A 41 -16.28 -14.99 -2.80
CA THR A 41 -15.42 -16.10 -3.23
C THR A 41 -14.41 -15.66 -4.28
N CYS A 42 -14.82 -14.88 -5.28
CA CYS A 42 -13.92 -14.33 -6.28
C CYS A 42 -12.87 -13.40 -5.66
N ILE A 43 -13.29 -12.53 -4.73
CA ILE A 43 -12.36 -11.65 -4.01
C ILE A 43 -11.37 -12.49 -3.18
N ALA A 44 -11.85 -13.47 -2.42
CA ALA A 44 -11.01 -14.35 -1.64
C ALA A 44 -10.01 -15.12 -2.51
N PHE A 45 -10.46 -15.65 -3.65
CA PHE A 45 -9.60 -16.32 -4.62
C PHE A 45 -8.51 -15.39 -5.14
N LEU A 46 -8.87 -14.17 -5.55
CA LEU A 46 -7.91 -13.18 -6.01
C LEU A 46 -6.94 -12.73 -4.91
N CYS A 47 -7.41 -12.59 -3.66
CA CYS A 47 -6.54 -12.33 -2.52
C CYS A 47 -5.50 -13.45 -2.33
N VAL A 48 -5.94 -14.71 -2.37
CA VAL A 48 -5.02 -15.84 -2.18
C VAL A 48 -4.03 -15.95 -3.34
N THR A 49 -4.48 -15.76 -4.58
CA THR A 49 -3.60 -15.89 -5.75
C THR A 49 -2.64 -14.73 -5.93
N ASN A 50 -3.10 -13.50 -5.73
CA ASN A 50 -2.27 -12.31 -5.99
C ASN A 50 -1.48 -11.86 -4.75
N TYR A 51 -2.07 -11.96 -3.56
CA TYR A 51 -1.43 -11.53 -2.32
C TYR A 51 -0.79 -12.70 -1.57
N GLY A 52 -1.53 -13.79 -1.35
CA GLY A 52 -1.07 -14.93 -0.56
C GLY A 52 0.13 -15.65 -1.16
N THR A 53 0.23 -15.73 -2.50
CA THR A 53 1.39 -16.33 -3.17
C THR A 53 2.66 -15.51 -2.96
N ASN A 54 2.56 -14.18 -2.93
CA ASN A 54 3.70 -13.30 -2.70
C ASN A 54 4.26 -13.44 -1.28
N HIS A 55 3.43 -13.76 -0.29
CA HIS A 55 3.91 -14.06 1.07
C HIS A 55 4.72 -15.36 1.19
N ARG A 56 4.68 -16.21 0.18
CA ARG A 56 5.47 -17.46 0.15
C ARG A 56 6.80 -17.33 -0.62
N ARG A 57 7.07 -16.16 -1.18
CA ARG A 57 8.35 -15.89 -1.83
C ARG A 57 9.48 -15.82 -0.79
N TYR A 58 10.69 -16.04 -1.27
CA TYR A 58 11.88 -15.82 -0.44
C TYR A 58 11.92 -14.37 0.03
N SER A 59 12.43 -14.15 1.24
CA SER A 59 12.65 -12.81 1.77
C SER A 59 13.70 -12.07 0.91
N PHE A 60 13.67 -10.74 0.96
CA PHE A 60 14.66 -9.92 0.26
C PHE A 60 16.09 -10.30 0.67
N ALA A 61 16.34 -10.50 1.95
CA ALA A 61 17.64 -10.90 2.47
C ALA A 61 18.15 -12.21 1.84
N ALA A 62 17.25 -13.21 1.67
CA ALA A 62 17.64 -14.50 1.07
C ALA A 62 17.98 -14.38 -0.43
N VAL A 63 17.34 -13.44 -1.15
CA VAL A 63 17.56 -13.24 -2.59
C VAL A 63 18.77 -12.33 -2.85
N SER A 64 18.97 -11.33 -1.98
CA SER A 64 20.07 -10.36 -2.10
C SER A 64 21.39 -10.83 -1.51
N GLY A 65 21.41 -12.00 -0.87
CA GLY A 65 22.61 -12.54 -0.22
C GLY A 65 23.00 -11.81 1.09
N LEU A 66 22.07 -11.03 1.65
CA LEU A 66 22.29 -10.37 2.94
C LEU A 66 22.28 -11.39 4.07
N THR A 67 23.27 -11.30 4.96
CA THR A 67 23.34 -12.16 6.14
C THR A 67 22.44 -11.59 7.23
N VAL A 68 21.37 -12.28 7.54
CA VAL A 68 20.51 -11.97 8.68
C VAL A 68 21.01 -12.75 9.89
N ARG A 69 21.35 -12.05 10.97
CA ARG A 69 21.80 -12.62 12.23
C ARG A 69 21.19 -11.88 13.41
N GLU A 70 21.21 -12.50 14.56
CA GLU A 70 20.89 -11.82 15.81
C GLU A 70 21.88 -10.67 16.04
N SER A 71 21.38 -9.55 16.53
CA SER A 71 22.16 -8.35 16.84
C SER A 71 22.03 -8.02 18.32
N SER A 72 23.09 -7.46 18.90
CA SER A 72 23.07 -6.99 20.27
C SER A 72 22.37 -5.63 20.40
N ALA A 73 22.02 -5.26 21.62
CA ALA A 73 21.47 -3.93 21.91
C ALA A 73 22.48 -2.81 21.59
N GLU A 74 23.78 -3.06 21.81
CA GLU A 74 24.86 -2.14 21.48
C GLU A 74 24.95 -1.91 19.96
N GLU A 75 24.92 -2.98 19.16
CA GLU A 75 24.93 -2.86 17.68
C GLU A 75 23.72 -2.09 17.17
N LEU A 76 22.54 -2.29 17.78
CA LEU A 76 21.36 -1.51 17.43
C LEU A 76 21.53 -0.03 17.79
N TYR A 77 22.09 0.26 18.97
CA TYR A 77 22.39 1.63 19.38
C TYR A 77 23.36 2.32 18.40
N ASP A 78 24.42 1.63 18.01
CA ASP A 78 25.42 2.16 17.07
C ASP A 78 24.78 2.49 15.70
N VAL A 79 23.92 1.61 15.19
CA VAL A 79 23.17 1.88 13.94
C VAL A 79 22.24 3.08 14.11
N CYS A 80 21.53 3.18 15.23
CA CYS A 80 20.65 4.35 15.50
C CYS A 80 21.47 5.65 15.56
N ALA A 81 22.61 5.64 16.26
CA ALA A 81 23.48 6.80 16.35
C ALA A 81 24.04 7.21 14.97
N TYR A 82 24.47 6.25 14.17
CA TYR A 82 24.89 6.47 12.80
C TYR A 82 23.78 7.11 11.96
N LEU A 83 22.58 6.54 11.96
CA LEU A 83 21.44 7.04 11.18
C LEU A 83 21.00 8.45 11.62
N ILE A 84 21.07 8.77 12.93
CA ILE A 84 20.81 10.12 13.42
C ILE A 84 21.81 11.12 12.87
N ASN A 85 23.09 10.78 12.88
CA ASN A 85 24.14 11.65 12.35
C ASN A 85 23.97 11.88 10.84
N GLU A 86 23.71 10.83 10.07
CA GLU A 86 23.41 10.94 8.64
C GLU A 86 22.18 11.81 8.38
N ALA A 87 21.09 11.57 9.11
CA ALA A 87 19.85 12.35 8.98
C ALA A 87 20.09 13.84 9.28
N ASN A 88 20.87 14.18 10.33
CA ASN A 88 21.22 15.55 10.66
C ASN A 88 22.05 16.20 9.55
N THR A 89 23.03 15.50 9.00
CA THR A 89 23.86 15.99 7.90
C THR A 89 23.05 16.26 6.63
N LEU A 90 22.16 15.35 6.28
CA LEU A 90 21.27 15.51 5.14
C LEU A 90 20.29 16.66 5.35
N ARG A 91 19.79 16.83 6.57
CA ARG A 91 18.83 17.87 6.95
C ARG A 91 19.34 19.28 6.68
N GLU A 92 20.63 19.54 6.85
CA GLU A 92 21.27 20.86 6.61
C GLU A 92 21.09 21.37 5.17
N ASN A 93 20.85 20.46 4.21
CA ASN A 93 20.74 20.77 2.79
C ASN A 93 19.32 20.66 2.22
N LEU A 94 18.34 20.38 3.08
CA LEU A 94 16.97 20.23 2.63
C LEU A 94 16.19 21.57 2.69
N PRO A 95 15.23 21.77 1.78
CA PRO A 95 14.36 22.94 1.81
C PRO A 95 13.48 22.95 3.06
N GLU A 96 13.33 24.13 3.64
CA GLU A 96 12.52 24.36 4.84
C GLU A 96 11.55 25.50 4.59
N ASP A 97 10.41 25.46 5.30
CA ASP A 97 9.50 26.59 5.40
C ASP A 97 9.99 27.65 6.39
N GLU A 98 9.22 28.74 6.56
CA GLU A 98 9.53 29.84 7.50
C GLU A 98 9.60 29.38 8.98
N SER A 99 9.05 28.22 9.29
CA SER A 99 9.05 27.60 10.63
C SER A 99 10.18 26.59 10.82
N GLY A 100 11.03 26.39 9.80
CA GLY A 100 12.11 25.39 9.82
C GLY A 100 11.62 23.96 9.64
N VAL A 101 10.45 23.77 9.05
CA VAL A 101 9.90 22.44 8.72
C VAL A 101 10.27 22.07 7.30
N PHE A 102 10.75 20.84 7.11
CA PHE A 102 11.05 20.31 5.77
C PHE A 102 9.81 20.33 4.88
N GLN A 103 9.98 20.76 3.65
CA GLN A 103 8.95 20.72 2.62
C GLN A 103 9.43 20.00 1.37
N LEU A 104 8.57 19.12 0.84
CA LEU A 104 8.74 18.54 -0.48
C LEU A 104 8.49 19.57 -1.59
N SER A 105 8.78 19.18 -2.82
CA SER A 105 8.38 19.95 -4.00
C SER A 105 6.84 20.14 -4.01
N ASN A 106 6.38 21.21 -4.65
CA ASN A 106 4.95 21.46 -4.77
C ASN A 106 4.24 20.51 -5.76
N ASP A 107 4.96 19.58 -6.39
CA ASP A 107 4.43 18.63 -7.36
C ASP A 107 4.70 17.18 -6.93
N VAL A 108 3.72 16.62 -6.23
CA VAL A 108 3.75 15.22 -5.77
C VAL A 108 3.90 14.19 -6.91
N PHE A 109 3.56 14.56 -8.16
CA PHE A 109 3.77 13.68 -9.30
C PHE A 109 5.23 13.66 -9.75
N LEU A 110 5.96 14.77 -9.62
CA LEU A 110 7.41 14.81 -9.80
C LEU A 110 8.09 14.00 -8.71
N ASP A 111 7.68 14.16 -7.45
CA ASP A 111 8.22 13.38 -6.33
C ASP A 111 8.01 11.87 -6.56
N ALA A 112 6.86 11.48 -7.13
CA ALA A 112 6.60 10.08 -7.49
C ALA A 112 7.48 9.55 -8.63
N ASP A 113 7.86 10.39 -9.60
CA ASP A 113 8.80 10.04 -10.66
C ASP A 113 10.23 9.91 -10.12
N GLU A 114 10.63 10.79 -9.22
CA GLU A 114 11.93 10.74 -8.54
C GLU A 114 12.03 9.52 -7.63
N ALA A 115 11.00 9.22 -6.84
CA ALA A 115 10.95 8.02 -6.02
C ALA A 115 11.07 6.74 -6.84
N LYS A 116 10.36 6.67 -7.99
CA LYS A 116 10.49 5.54 -8.91
C LYS A 116 11.89 5.43 -9.50
N SER A 117 12.49 6.53 -9.92
CA SER A 117 13.84 6.56 -10.48
C SER A 117 14.86 6.10 -9.44
N SER A 118 14.77 6.64 -8.23
CA SER A 118 15.64 6.29 -7.10
C SER A 118 15.47 4.82 -6.70
N PHE A 119 14.23 4.32 -6.63
CA PHE A 119 13.97 2.92 -6.36
C PHE A 119 14.58 2.00 -7.44
N ASN A 120 14.40 2.33 -8.70
CA ASN A 120 14.91 1.52 -9.81
C ASN A 120 16.44 1.60 -9.94
N SER A 121 17.12 2.63 -9.42
CA SER A 121 18.58 2.67 -9.38
C SER A 121 19.18 1.57 -8.49
N LEU A 122 18.41 1.05 -7.54
CA LEU A 122 18.81 -0.11 -6.73
C LEU A 122 18.96 -1.39 -7.54
N HIS A 123 18.40 -1.44 -8.76
CA HIS A 123 18.48 -2.60 -9.65
C HIS A 123 19.92 -3.00 -9.99
N ASP A 124 20.83 -2.03 -10.08
CA ASP A 124 22.23 -2.30 -10.36
C ASP A 124 22.91 -3.11 -9.25
N THR A 125 22.46 -2.91 -8.00
CA THR A 125 22.95 -3.66 -6.84
C THR A 125 22.09 -4.88 -6.53
N TYR A 126 20.77 -4.73 -6.67
CA TYR A 126 19.79 -5.76 -6.35
C TYR A 126 18.86 -5.98 -7.54
N SER A 127 19.20 -6.90 -8.41
CA SER A 127 18.52 -7.12 -9.69
C SER A 127 17.02 -7.43 -9.58
N THR A 128 16.54 -7.74 -8.39
CA THR A 128 15.13 -8.00 -8.11
C THR A 128 14.33 -6.75 -7.71
N LEU A 129 15.01 -5.65 -7.40
CA LEU A 129 14.39 -4.36 -7.07
C LEU A 129 14.18 -3.54 -8.33
N TYR A 130 13.12 -3.84 -9.06
CA TYR A 130 12.71 -3.09 -10.24
C TYR A 130 11.20 -3.12 -10.41
N THR A 131 10.63 -2.00 -10.78
CA THR A 131 9.20 -1.92 -11.13
C THR A 131 8.93 -0.94 -12.26
N ASN A 132 7.99 -1.30 -13.13
CA ASN A 132 7.42 -0.38 -14.10
C ASN A 132 6.33 0.51 -13.50
N GLY A 133 5.82 0.14 -12.33
CA GLY A 133 4.80 0.90 -11.61
C GLY A 133 5.32 2.25 -11.13
N LYS A 134 4.40 3.12 -10.77
CA LYS A 134 4.65 4.46 -10.24
C LYS A 134 3.78 4.65 -9.00
N PRO A 135 4.29 5.28 -7.93
CA PRO A 135 3.46 5.62 -6.79
C PRO A 135 2.31 6.54 -7.21
N LYS A 136 1.13 6.31 -6.66
CA LYS A 136 -0.07 7.07 -6.96
C LYS A 136 -0.56 7.82 -5.73
N PRO A 137 -0.60 9.14 -5.75
CA PRO A 137 -1.24 9.93 -4.71
C PRO A 137 -2.72 9.58 -4.62
N VAL A 138 -3.22 9.34 -3.42
CA VAL A 138 -4.63 9.02 -3.18
C VAL A 138 -5.45 10.29 -3.02
N LEU A 139 -6.55 10.41 -3.76
CA LEU A 139 -7.46 11.55 -3.69
C LEU A 139 -8.09 11.75 -2.30
N PHE A 140 -8.24 10.68 -1.53
CA PHE A 140 -8.80 10.70 -0.17
C PHE A 140 -7.72 10.50 0.90
N SER A 141 -6.54 11.07 0.68
CA SER A 141 -5.40 11.01 1.61
C SER A 141 -5.76 11.47 3.02
N GLU A 142 -6.62 12.46 3.17
CA GLU A 142 -7.14 12.89 4.48
C GLU A 142 -7.80 11.75 5.26
N VAL A 143 -8.62 10.94 4.59
CA VAL A 143 -9.27 9.77 5.23
C VAL A 143 -8.23 8.73 5.63
N MET A 144 -7.20 8.53 4.82
CA MET A 144 -6.09 7.62 5.17
C MET A 144 -5.35 8.11 6.40
N SER A 145 -5.13 9.43 6.54
CA SER A 145 -4.49 10.02 7.72
C SER A 145 -5.30 9.79 9.00
N TYR A 146 -6.63 9.90 8.94
CA TYR A 146 -7.49 9.56 10.09
C TYR A 146 -7.46 8.08 10.48
N LEU A 147 -7.08 7.20 9.55
CA LEU A 147 -6.95 5.77 9.77
C LEU A 147 -5.51 5.35 10.07
N ASP A 148 -4.60 6.31 10.18
CA ASP A 148 -3.16 6.09 10.37
C ASP A 148 -2.51 5.21 9.29
N ILE A 149 -2.98 5.40 8.04
CA ILE A 149 -2.49 4.66 6.87
C ILE A 149 -1.61 5.57 6.03
N SER A 150 -0.32 5.25 5.93
CA SER A 150 0.64 6.00 5.12
C SER A 150 0.62 5.61 3.64
N GLY A 151 0.43 4.35 3.34
CA GLY A 151 0.33 3.83 1.99
C GLY A 151 -0.43 2.51 1.94
N ILE A 152 -0.78 2.07 0.76
CA ILE A 152 -1.43 0.78 0.56
C ILE A 152 -1.15 0.23 -0.84
N TYR A 153 -0.53 -0.93 -0.88
CA TYR A 153 -0.44 -1.72 -2.09
C TYR A 153 -1.77 -2.42 -2.37
N CYS A 154 -2.31 -2.25 -3.57
CA CYS A 154 -3.53 -2.93 -4.00
C CYS A 154 -3.18 -4.16 -4.85
N PRO A 155 -3.34 -5.39 -4.35
CA PRO A 155 -2.98 -6.61 -5.07
C PRO A 155 -3.93 -6.93 -6.23
N PHE A 156 -5.07 -6.24 -6.34
CA PHE A 156 -6.04 -6.45 -7.42
C PHE A 156 -5.73 -5.60 -8.65
N THR A 157 -5.20 -4.40 -8.45
CA THR A 157 -4.87 -3.44 -9.52
C THR A 157 -3.37 -3.29 -9.71
N PHE A 158 -2.57 -3.90 -8.83
CA PHE A 158 -1.10 -3.76 -8.80
C PHE A 158 -0.68 -2.29 -8.73
N GLU A 159 -1.26 -1.57 -7.77
CA GLU A 159 -1.00 -0.15 -7.58
C GLU A 159 -0.38 0.12 -6.22
N ALA A 160 0.65 0.95 -6.22
CA ALA A 160 1.28 1.54 -5.04
C ALA A 160 0.58 2.87 -4.75
N ASN A 161 -0.31 2.89 -3.76
CA ASN A 161 -1.09 4.07 -3.41
C ASN A 161 -0.50 4.72 -2.16
N VAL A 162 -0.30 6.04 -2.20
CA VAL A 162 0.40 6.78 -1.15
C VAL A 162 -0.48 7.91 -0.62
N ASN A 163 -0.55 7.99 0.70
CA ASN A 163 -1.16 9.10 1.39
C ASN A 163 -0.23 10.33 1.27
N VAL A 164 -0.74 11.41 0.71
CA VAL A 164 -0.01 12.67 0.55
C VAL A 164 -0.48 13.75 1.52
N HIS A 165 -1.35 13.40 2.46
CA HIS A 165 -1.82 14.26 3.54
C HIS A 165 -1.19 13.82 4.88
N MET A 166 0.11 13.71 4.89
CA MET A 166 0.94 13.38 6.05
C MET A 166 2.20 14.25 6.04
N ASN A 167 3.07 14.06 7.01
CA ASN A 167 4.33 14.80 7.07
C ASN A 167 5.18 14.52 5.82
N ASP A 168 5.65 15.57 5.16
CA ASP A 168 6.37 15.53 3.89
C ASP A 168 7.58 14.61 3.92
N VAL A 169 8.29 14.53 5.04
CA VAL A 169 9.47 13.64 5.18
C VAL A 169 9.12 12.16 5.03
N LEU A 170 7.88 11.77 5.31
CA LEU A 170 7.43 10.39 5.22
C LEU A 170 6.97 9.99 3.82
N ILE A 171 6.61 10.97 2.96
CA ILE A 171 6.04 10.69 1.64
C ILE A 171 7.01 9.93 0.73
N PRO A 172 8.26 10.36 0.51
CA PRO A 172 9.20 9.64 -0.35
C PRO A 172 9.53 8.23 0.15
N VAL A 173 9.68 8.09 1.47
CA VAL A 173 9.93 6.77 2.09
C VAL A 173 8.76 5.84 1.86
N THR A 174 7.53 6.33 2.05
CA THR A 174 6.31 5.55 1.79
C THR A 174 6.19 5.21 0.30
N MET A 175 6.51 6.13 -0.60
CA MET A 175 6.55 5.84 -2.03
C MET A 175 7.47 4.67 -2.37
N CYS A 176 8.69 4.67 -1.85
CA CYS A 176 9.64 3.57 -2.05
C CYS A 176 9.17 2.26 -1.39
N HIS A 177 8.55 2.36 -0.20
CA HIS A 177 7.97 1.21 0.48
C HIS A 177 6.88 0.54 -0.37
N GLU A 178 5.92 1.29 -0.89
CA GLU A 178 4.86 0.76 -1.73
C GLU A 178 5.38 0.22 -3.08
N LEU A 179 6.47 0.80 -3.62
CA LEU A 179 7.15 0.26 -4.81
C LEU A 179 7.83 -1.08 -4.53
N SER A 180 8.30 -1.32 -3.29
CA SER A 180 8.85 -2.63 -2.91
C SER A 180 7.77 -3.72 -2.96
N HIS A 181 6.54 -3.40 -2.58
CA HIS A 181 5.41 -4.30 -2.73
C HIS A 181 5.08 -4.59 -4.20
N LEU A 182 5.19 -3.61 -5.09
CA LEU A 182 5.06 -3.82 -6.54
C LEU A 182 6.17 -4.74 -7.09
N SER A 183 7.35 -4.72 -6.51
CA SER A 183 8.43 -5.66 -6.82
C SER A 183 8.23 -7.03 -6.16
N SER A 184 7.05 -7.24 -5.57
CA SER A 184 6.58 -8.49 -4.94
C SER A 184 7.29 -8.84 -3.62
N TYR A 185 7.83 -7.87 -2.91
CA TYR A 185 8.30 -8.03 -1.53
C TYR A 185 7.19 -7.65 -0.57
N MET A 186 6.57 -8.66 0.06
CA MET A 186 5.46 -8.49 1.00
C MET A 186 5.91 -8.66 2.45
N ARG A 187 7.13 -9.07 2.66
CA ARG A 187 7.76 -9.20 3.98
C ARG A 187 9.27 -9.18 3.85
N GLU A 188 9.91 -8.81 4.92
CA GLU A 188 11.36 -8.73 5.10
C GLU A 188 12.05 -10.09 5.10
#